data_dc93e0df59ddc2ce8beff15e03d4781a
#
_entry.id   dc93e0df59ddc2ce8beff15e03d4781a
#
_cell.length_a   1.000
_cell.length_b   1.000
_cell.length_c   1.000
_cell.angle_alpha   90.00
_cell.angle_beta   90.00
_cell.angle_gamma   90.00
#
_symmetry.space_group_name_H-M   'P 1'
#
loop_
_entity.id
_entity.type
_entity.pdbx_description
1 polymer ?
#
loop_
_entity_poly.entity_id
_entity_poly.type
_entity_poly.pdbx_seq_one_letter_code
_entity_poly.pdbx_strand_id
1 'polypeptide(L)'
;MTIVVGIDVGTSGVKASLVEVREEIAVELRSAAVAYFADKTPCRDPDRWVSASQEALARLELPETVEGIGFSGQMHALVALDDGGRPVQDALLWLDYEGAEPLARFVRAHPEIDLLAETGNVALPDFTLAKWLLLRERAPDAAARVARITHAKDYVRHALCADEWATDWNEASGTQIFDPWQRTWSAAVAAAAELPISLLAPVTEATAETRQPRSRAGAVVSSRCVVGTGDQAAAARGVGASREGIVSLGLGTSGVVAGEIELRVVGDDWDGGFHLFSLDSPELLQIIGTVPSVGPTLAWAARVLRVPIADLGSLASSATSRPGRVLFFPYLGGRGAPHADAAQTGALTGLRESTTDEEIAQAVYVGIALELASVVDEMSRAGAAVREIICSGGPSRDPYLLETIATALEVPCRSASTVNASSVGAALLAYDAIDPMRRPRLASHLVSPSRSPLYTEEWRAMRTALVDQSSFRC
;
A
#
# COMPACT_ATOMS: atom_id res chain seq x y z
N MET A 1 -17.67 -23.44 -8.67
CA MET A 1 -17.91 -22.49 -7.57
C MET A 1 -16.88 -22.78 -6.51
N THR A 2 -15.98 -21.86 -6.24
CA THR A 2 -14.86 -22.00 -5.30
C THR A 2 -14.99 -20.94 -4.22
N ILE A 3 -14.85 -21.34 -2.96
CA ILE A 3 -14.90 -20.43 -1.82
C ILE A 3 -13.49 -20.27 -1.24
N VAL A 4 -13.02 -19.05 -1.12
CA VAL A 4 -11.70 -18.69 -0.59
C VAL A 4 -11.80 -17.58 0.45
N VAL A 5 -10.84 -17.53 1.35
CA VAL A 5 -10.74 -16.53 2.41
C VAL A 5 -9.44 -15.75 2.26
N GLY A 6 -9.49 -14.46 2.47
CA GLY A 6 -8.31 -13.61 2.57
C GLY A 6 -8.25 -12.86 3.88
N ILE A 7 -7.07 -12.76 4.44
CA ILE A 7 -6.76 -12.02 5.66
C ILE A 7 -5.78 -10.90 5.31
N ASP A 8 -6.09 -9.70 5.73
CA ASP A 8 -5.24 -8.51 5.62
C ASP A 8 -4.86 -8.00 7.01
N VAL A 9 -3.58 -8.10 7.35
CA VAL A 9 -3.01 -7.70 8.65
C VAL A 9 -2.55 -6.25 8.55
N GLY A 10 -3.49 -5.32 8.69
CA GLY A 10 -3.20 -3.89 8.57
C GLY A 10 -2.60 -3.27 9.83
N THR A 11 -2.28 -1.99 9.77
CA THR A 11 -1.61 -1.24 10.84
C THR A 11 -2.51 -1.04 12.09
N SER A 12 -3.80 -0.79 11.90
CA SER A 12 -4.76 -0.47 12.98
C SER A 12 -5.79 -1.57 13.24
N GLY A 13 -5.74 -2.67 12.47
CA GLY A 13 -6.70 -3.77 12.60
C GLY A 13 -6.52 -4.80 11.50
N VAL A 14 -7.20 -5.92 11.66
CA VAL A 14 -7.27 -7.00 10.69
C VAL A 14 -8.59 -6.91 9.93
N LYS A 15 -8.53 -7.19 8.62
CA LYS A 15 -9.70 -7.43 7.80
C LYS A 15 -9.68 -8.85 7.26
N ALA A 16 -10.82 -9.48 7.19
CA ALA A 16 -10.98 -10.77 6.53
C ALA A 16 -12.16 -10.72 5.57
N SER A 17 -12.01 -11.33 4.39
CA SER A 17 -13.05 -11.40 3.37
C SER A 17 -13.29 -12.84 2.94
N LEU A 18 -14.57 -13.23 2.87
CA LEU A 18 -15.03 -14.48 2.28
C LEU A 18 -15.43 -14.20 0.84
N VAL A 19 -14.76 -14.83 -0.11
CA VAL A 19 -14.92 -14.58 -1.54
C VAL A 19 -15.38 -15.86 -2.23
N GLU A 20 -16.44 -15.73 -3.02
CA GLU A 20 -16.90 -16.76 -3.95
C GLU A 20 -16.41 -16.45 -5.35
N VAL A 21 -15.84 -17.43 -6.01
CA VAL A 21 -15.42 -17.33 -7.41
C VAL A 21 -16.32 -18.23 -8.28
N ARG A 22 -16.93 -17.60 -9.28
CA ARG A 22 -17.74 -18.26 -10.32
C ARG A 22 -17.19 -17.85 -11.67
N GLU A 23 -16.61 -18.80 -12.39
CA GLU A 23 -15.97 -18.53 -13.69
C GLU A 23 -14.91 -17.41 -13.59
N GLU A 24 -15.14 -16.24 -14.19
CA GLU A 24 -14.23 -15.09 -14.16
C GLU A 24 -14.70 -13.99 -13.20
N ILE A 25 -15.75 -14.24 -12.42
CA ILE A 25 -16.32 -13.24 -11.50
C ILE A 25 -16.02 -13.67 -10.07
N ALA A 26 -15.45 -12.75 -9.30
CA ALA A 26 -15.31 -12.85 -7.87
C ALA A 26 -16.37 -11.99 -7.17
N VAL A 27 -16.95 -12.51 -6.11
CA VAL A 27 -17.96 -11.82 -5.29
C VAL A 27 -17.52 -11.90 -3.81
N GLU A 28 -17.34 -10.75 -3.18
CA GLU A 28 -17.17 -10.67 -1.73
C GLU A 28 -18.52 -10.96 -1.06
N LEU A 29 -18.66 -12.16 -0.48
CA LEU A 29 -19.90 -12.58 0.18
C LEU A 29 -20.06 -11.95 1.54
N ARG A 30 -18.97 -11.90 2.32
CA ARG A 30 -18.92 -11.34 3.68
C ARG A 30 -17.54 -10.76 3.94
N SER A 31 -17.50 -9.78 4.83
CA SER A 31 -16.24 -9.29 5.39
C SER A 31 -16.38 -9.01 6.88
N ALA A 32 -15.27 -9.12 7.58
CA ALA A 32 -15.16 -8.78 9.00
C ALA A 32 -13.93 -7.90 9.21
N ALA A 33 -14.06 -6.94 10.12
CA ALA A 33 -12.96 -6.10 10.55
C ALA A 33 -12.84 -6.13 12.08
N VAL A 34 -11.63 -6.25 12.57
CA VAL A 34 -11.28 -6.23 13.99
C VAL A 34 -10.22 -5.16 14.19
N ALA A 35 -10.57 -4.07 14.83
CA ALA A 35 -9.60 -3.07 15.26
C ALA A 35 -8.79 -3.62 16.46
N TYR A 36 -7.49 -3.32 16.50
CA TYR A 36 -6.67 -3.73 17.64
C TYR A 36 -7.05 -2.96 18.90
N PHE A 37 -7.30 -1.66 18.74
CA PHE A 37 -7.72 -0.73 19.78
C PHE A 37 -8.87 0.15 19.29
N ALA A 38 -9.70 0.64 20.23
CA ALA A 38 -10.89 1.44 19.90
C ALA A 38 -10.53 2.79 19.21
N ASP A 39 -9.39 3.37 19.55
CA ASP A 39 -8.86 4.61 18.98
C ASP A 39 -8.08 4.42 17.68
N LYS A 40 -7.99 3.17 17.20
CA LYS A 40 -7.24 2.76 16.00
C LYS A 40 -5.73 3.06 16.07
N THR A 41 -5.17 3.16 17.26
CA THR A 41 -3.72 3.24 17.45
C THR A 41 -3.02 2.04 16.78
N PRO A 42 -1.87 2.23 16.11
CA PRO A 42 -1.09 1.14 15.53
C PRO A 42 -0.69 0.10 16.57
N CYS A 43 -0.89 -1.17 16.26
CA CYS A 43 -0.53 -2.28 17.14
C CYS A 43 0.85 -2.82 16.80
N ARG A 44 1.72 -2.91 17.80
CA ARG A 44 3.09 -3.45 17.68
C ARG A 44 3.25 -4.85 18.26
N ASP A 45 2.21 -5.37 18.89
CA ASP A 45 2.19 -6.73 19.45
C ASP A 45 1.80 -7.76 18.36
N PRO A 46 2.74 -8.62 17.90
CA PRO A 46 2.43 -9.63 16.88
C PRO A 46 1.39 -10.66 17.33
N ASP A 47 1.32 -10.99 18.61
CA ASP A 47 0.34 -11.94 19.15
C ASP A 47 -1.10 -11.35 19.11
N ARG A 48 -1.21 -10.01 19.22
CA ARG A 48 -2.50 -9.32 19.02
C ARG A 48 -2.95 -9.39 17.55
N TRP A 49 -2.02 -9.37 16.60
CA TRP A 49 -2.38 -9.58 15.18
C TRP A 49 -2.96 -10.97 14.95
N VAL A 50 -2.37 -12.00 15.56
CA VAL A 50 -2.88 -13.39 15.49
C VAL A 50 -4.27 -13.48 16.09
N SER A 51 -4.45 -12.98 17.33
CA SER A 51 -5.75 -13.07 18.01
C SER A 51 -6.85 -12.28 17.28
N ALA A 52 -6.53 -11.10 16.72
CA ALA A 52 -7.47 -10.34 15.91
C ALA A 52 -7.82 -11.03 14.58
N SER A 53 -6.86 -11.75 13.97
CA SER A 53 -7.11 -12.55 12.76
C SER A 53 -8.05 -13.72 13.05
N GLN A 54 -7.86 -14.41 14.19
CA GLN A 54 -8.79 -15.46 14.65
C GLN A 54 -10.19 -14.92 14.90
N GLU A 55 -10.28 -13.75 15.53
CA GLU A 55 -11.56 -13.08 15.77
C GLU A 55 -12.25 -12.67 14.46
N ALA A 56 -11.51 -12.12 13.49
CA ALA A 56 -12.04 -11.77 12.18
C ALA A 56 -12.57 -12.99 11.43
N LEU A 57 -11.82 -14.10 11.44
CA LEU A 57 -12.27 -15.37 10.86
C LEU A 57 -13.54 -15.90 11.53
N ALA A 58 -13.63 -15.85 12.86
CA ALA A 58 -14.81 -16.28 13.60
C ALA A 58 -16.06 -15.45 13.22
N ARG A 59 -15.89 -14.13 13.00
CA ARG A 59 -16.99 -13.24 12.61
C ARG A 59 -17.47 -13.45 11.17
N LEU A 60 -16.67 -14.09 10.31
CA LEU A 60 -17.07 -14.40 8.93
C LEU A 60 -18.13 -15.52 8.85
N GLU A 61 -18.32 -16.31 9.93
CA GLU A 61 -19.22 -17.47 9.91
C GLU A 61 -18.95 -18.33 8.67
N LEU A 62 -17.76 -18.93 8.61
CA LEU A 62 -17.27 -19.68 7.47
C LEU A 62 -18.18 -20.86 7.13
N PRO A 63 -18.38 -21.18 5.83
CA PRO A 63 -19.08 -22.39 5.42
C PRO A 63 -18.25 -23.65 5.77
N GLU A 64 -18.86 -24.83 5.68
CA GLU A 64 -18.17 -26.11 5.97
C GLU A 64 -16.94 -26.33 5.08
N THR A 65 -16.96 -25.79 3.85
CA THR A 65 -15.86 -25.94 2.89
C THR A 65 -15.33 -24.58 2.48
N VAL A 66 -14.07 -24.32 2.82
CA VAL A 66 -13.23 -23.24 2.31
C VAL A 66 -12.06 -23.90 1.60
N GLU A 67 -11.85 -23.59 0.31
CA GLU A 67 -10.86 -24.31 -0.51
C GLU A 67 -9.45 -23.72 -0.39
N GLY A 68 -9.35 -22.41 -0.05
CA GLY A 68 -8.06 -21.75 0.12
C GLY A 68 -8.12 -20.56 1.07
N ILE A 69 -6.99 -20.27 1.70
CA ILE A 69 -6.77 -19.10 2.53
C ILE A 69 -5.49 -18.38 2.11
N GLY A 70 -5.58 -17.08 1.89
CA GLY A 70 -4.46 -16.21 1.52
C GLY A 70 -4.25 -15.09 2.53
N PHE A 71 -3.05 -14.55 2.52
CA PHE A 71 -2.61 -13.54 3.46
C PHE A 71 -2.11 -12.29 2.76
N SER A 72 -2.36 -11.17 3.39
CA SER A 72 -1.83 -9.86 3.05
C SER A 72 -1.56 -9.08 4.34
N GLY A 73 -0.76 -8.05 4.29
CA GLY A 73 -0.54 -7.19 5.44
C GLY A 73 0.34 -5.98 5.17
N GLN A 74 0.41 -5.12 6.19
CA GLN A 74 1.28 -3.95 6.17
C GLN A 74 2.73 -4.37 5.90
N MET A 75 3.37 -3.69 4.98
CA MET A 75 4.74 -3.95 4.56
C MET A 75 5.76 -3.30 5.50
N HIS A 76 7.04 -3.64 5.31
CA HIS A 76 8.19 -3.02 5.95
C HIS A 76 8.32 -3.25 7.45
N ALA A 77 7.39 -3.96 8.09
CA ALA A 77 7.48 -4.27 9.52
C ALA A 77 8.67 -5.20 9.81
N LEU A 78 9.39 -4.94 10.91
CA LEU A 78 10.37 -5.86 11.46
C LEU A 78 9.76 -6.61 12.64
N VAL A 79 9.52 -7.89 12.49
CA VAL A 79 9.20 -8.82 13.57
C VAL A 79 10.42 -9.68 13.84
N ALA A 80 11.13 -9.41 14.91
CA ALA A 80 12.34 -10.12 15.33
C ALA A 80 11.98 -11.21 16.33
N LEU A 81 12.32 -12.48 16.02
CA LEU A 81 11.95 -13.65 16.82
C LEU A 81 13.19 -14.34 17.39
N ASP A 82 13.06 -14.89 18.61
CA ASP A 82 14.04 -15.79 19.21
C ASP A 82 14.00 -17.20 18.57
N ASP A 83 14.85 -18.09 19.03
CA ASP A 83 14.92 -19.50 18.58
C ASP A 83 13.65 -20.30 18.90
N GLY A 84 12.88 -19.87 19.89
CA GLY A 84 11.55 -20.41 20.23
C GLY A 84 10.43 -19.85 19.38
N GLY A 85 10.71 -18.92 18.43
CA GLY A 85 9.72 -18.27 17.57
C GLY A 85 8.89 -17.18 18.28
N ARG A 86 9.36 -16.66 19.42
CA ARG A 86 8.69 -15.61 20.19
C ARG A 86 9.30 -14.25 19.86
N PRO A 87 8.49 -13.18 19.77
CA PRO A 87 9.02 -11.84 19.58
C PRO A 87 10.03 -11.47 20.68
N VAL A 88 11.22 -10.95 20.30
CA VAL A 88 12.23 -10.47 21.25
C VAL A 88 11.88 -9.11 21.81
N GLN A 89 11.03 -8.38 21.12
CA GLN A 89 10.42 -7.09 21.47
C GLN A 89 9.17 -6.85 20.61
N ASP A 90 8.46 -5.75 20.87
CA ASP A 90 7.41 -5.25 20.00
C ASP A 90 7.91 -5.05 18.56
N ALA A 91 7.06 -5.30 17.57
CA ALA A 91 7.40 -5.09 16.17
C ALA A 91 7.66 -3.60 15.87
N LEU A 92 8.65 -3.34 15.05
CA LEU A 92 8.88 -2.01 14.48
C LEU A 92 8.09 -1.90 13.16
N LEU A 93 7.28 -0.85 13.03
CA LEU A 93 6.35 -0.68 11.92
C LEU A 93 6.90 0.31 10.87
N TRP A 94 6.27 0.37 9.71
CA TRP A 94 6.62 1.31 8.63
C TRP A 94 6.56 2.79 9.04
N LEU A 95 5.75 3.15 10.07
CA LEU A 95 5.67 4.53 10.62
C LEU A 95 6.73 4.83 11.69
N ASP A 96 7.61 3.90 12.02
CA ASP A 96 8.66 4.12 13.03
C ASP A 96 9.91 4.70 12.34
N TYR A 97 9.94 6.02 12.20
CA TYR A 97 11.00 6.76 11.48
C TYR A 97 12.27 6.97 12.30
N GLU A 98 12.35 6.47 13.54
CA GLU A 98 13.56 6.57 14.37
C GLU A 98 14.77 5.85 13.75
N GLY A 99 14.54 4.96 12.77
CA GLY A 99 15.59 4.34 11.97
C GLY A 99 16.29 5.28 10.98
N ALA A 100 15.79 6.50 10.77
CA ALA A 100 16.35 7.45 9.80
C ALA A 100 17.82 7.78 10.04
N GLU A 101 18.20 8.12 11.28
CA GLU A 101 19.60 8.45 11.59
C GLU A 101 20.53 7.22 11.56
N PRO A 102 20.18 6.04 12.10
CA PRO A 102 20.92 4.81 11.85
C PRO A 102 21.13 4.50 10.37
N LEU A 103 20.09 4.64 9.55
CA LEU A 103 20.18 4.43 8.09
C LEU A 103 21.10 5.45 7.41
N ALA A 104 21.00 6.73 7.78
CA ALA A 104 21.87 7.76 7.22
C ALA A 104 23.36 7.53 7.58
N ARG A 105 23.65 7.02 8.80
CA ARG A 105 25.02 6.61 9.18
C ARG A 105 25.47 5.40 8.39
N PHE A 106 24.61 4.41 8.19
CA PHE A 106 24.89 3.23 7.37
C PHE A 106 25.29 3.64 5.95
N VAL A 107 24.49 4.47 5.27
CA VAL A 107 24.80 4.96 3.91
C VAL A 107 26.13 5.70 3.86
N ARG A 108 26.43 6.54 4.85
CA ARG A 108 27.73 7.24 4.91
C ARG A 108 28.92 6.31 5.19
N ALA A 109 28.72 5.26 5.98
CA ALA A 109 29.77 4.31 6.35
C ALA A 109 30.07 3.28 5.22
N HIS A 110 29.10 3.05 4.34
CA HIS A 110 29.17 2.06 3.28
C HIS A 110 28.91 2.70 1.90
N PRO A 111 29.79 3.64 1.45
CA PRO A 111 29.61 4.31 0.15
C PRO A 111 29.75 3.35 -1.06
N GLU A 112 30.26 2.14 -0.83
CA GLU A 112 30.31 1.05 -1.83
C GLU A 112 28.96 0.36 -2.04
N ILE A 113 27.99 0.57 -1.15
CA ILE A 113 26.64 0.00 -1.24
C ILE A 113 25.69 1.06 -1.83
N ASP A 114 25.34 0.89 -3.09
CA ASP A 114 24.28 1.66 -3.74
C ASP A 114 22.94 0.96 -3.52
N LEU A 115 22.16 1.41 -2.52
CA LEU A 115 20.86 0.83 -2.20
C LEU A 115 19.87 0.90 -3.38
N LEU A 116 19.94 1.95 -4.20
CA LEU A 116 19.09 2.07 -5.38
C LEU A 116 19.41 1.00 -6.41
N ALA A 117 20.69 0.83 -6.73
CA ALA A 117 21.14 -0.20 -7.66
C ALA A 117 20.88 -1.62 -7.12
N GLU A 118 21.10 -1.85 -5.82
CA GLU A 118 20.94 -3.15 -5.18
C GLU A 118 19.46 -3.56 -4.97
N THR A 119 18.56 -2.60 -4.70
CA THR A 119 17.20 -2.91 -4.23
C THR A 119 16.08 -2.23 -5.03
N GLY A 120 16.41 -1.41 -6.02
CA GLY A 120 15.46 -0.64 -6.80
C GLY A 120 14.85 0.56 -6.07
N ASN A 121 15.26 0.80 -4.80
CA ASN A 121 14.70 1.84 -3.95
C ASN A 121 15.79 2.68 -3.27
N VAL A 122 15.58 3.98 -3.20
CA VAL A 122 16.47 4.88 -2.42
C VAL A 122 16.40 4.54 -0.93
N ALA A 123 17.39 4.99 -0.16
CA ALA A 123 17.42 4.77 1.29
C ALA A 123 16.23 5.44 1.99
N LEU A 124 15.32 4.65 2.55
CA LEU A 124 14.09 5.12 3.19
C LEU A 124 13.94 4.54 4.61
N PRO A 125 13.62 5.38 5.61
CA PRO A 125 13.54 4.96 7.00
C PRO A 125 12.33 4.07 7.33
N ASP A 126 11.33 4.04 6.47
CA ASP A 126 10.14 3.20 6.59
C ASP A 126 10.37 1.74 6.17
N PHE A 127 11.52 1.40 5.57
CA PHE A 127 11.87 0.02 5.19
C PHE A 127 12.52 -0.77 6.33
N THR A 128 12.53 -2.10 6.20
CA THR A 128 12.96 -3.04 7.26
C THR A 128 14.45 -2.88 7.61
N LEU A 129 15.32 -2.55 6.64
CA LEU A 129 16.74 -2.31 6.90
C LEU A 129 16.97 -1.26 7.97
N ALA A 130 16.28 -0.11 7.88
CA ALA A 130 16.40 0.96 8.88
C ALA A 130 16.01 0.50 10.29
N LYS A 131 15.01 -0.38 10.39
CA LYS A 131 14.52 -0.95 11.65
C LYS A 131 15.49 -1.98 12.24
N TRP A 132 16.14 -2.77 11.39
CA TRP A 132 17.21 -3.65 11.83
C TRP A 132 18.39 -2.88 12.43
N LEU A 133 18.85 -1.82 11.74
CA LEU A 133 19.91 -0.95 12.22
C LEU A 133 19.53 -0.28 13.55
N LEU A 134 18.28 0.19 13.67
CA LEU A 134 17.74 0.77 14.90
C LEU A 134 17.72 -0.24 16.06
N LEU A 135 17.26 -1.46 15.81
CA LEU A 135 17.20 -2.54 16.81
C LEU A 135 18.60 -2.84 17.37
N ARG A 136 19.57 -3.01 16.47
CA ARG A 136 20.97 -3.28 16.87
C ARG A 136 21.57 -2.18 17.72
N GLU A 137 21.22 -0.93 17.45
CA GLU A 137 21.76 0.22 18.21
C GLU A 137 21.06 0.39 19.55
N ARG A 138 19.72 0.32 19.59
CA ARG A 138 18.94 0.63 20.80
C ARG A 138 18.79 -0.54 21.75
N ALA A 139 18.79 -1.76 21.23
CA ALA A 139 18.56 -2.97 22.00
C ALA A 139 19.52 -4.12 21.57
N PRO A 140 20.85 -3.94 21.75
CA PRO A 140 21.84 -4.91 21.28
C PRO A 140 21.64 -6.30 21.90
N ASP A 141 21.20 -6.40 23.15
CA ASP A 141 20.89 -7.68 23.80
C ASP A 141 19.67 -8.38 23.18
N ALA A 142 18.68 -7.62 22.72
CA ALA A 142 17.56 -8.16 21.98
C ALA A 142 18.01 -8.59 20.57
N ALA A 143 18.79 -7.76 19.88
CA ALA A 143 19.34 -8.07 18.56
C ALA A 143 20.19 -9.36 18.58
N ALA A 144 20.99 -9.57 19.63
CA ALA A 144 21.81 -10.79 19.80
C ALA A 144 20.98 -12.08 19.99
N ARG A 145 19.72 -11.97 20.40
CA ARG A 145 18.81 -13.12 20.55
C ARG A 145 17.97 -13.42 19.31
N VAL A 146 18.07 -12.56 18.27
CA VAL A 146 17.29 -12.76 17.05
C VAL A 146 17.76 -14.02 16.32
N ALA A 147 16.87 -14.96 16.17
CA ALA A 147 17.08 -16.19 15.40
C ALA A 147 16.32 -16.12 14.05
N ARG A 148 15.35 -15.17 13.92
CA ARG A 148 14.57 -14.97 12.68
C ARG A 148 14.02 -13.58 12.59
N ILE A 149 13.98 -13.05 11.36
CA ILE A 149 13.24 -11.85 10.98
C ILE A 149 12.08 -12.28 10.08
N THR A 150 10.89 -11.73 10.36
CA THR A 150 9.68 -11.98 9.58
C THR A 150 8.82 -10.71 9.52
N HIS A 151 7.70 -10.78 8.80
CA HIS A 151 6.79 -9.67 8.55
C HIS A 151 5.39 -9.95 9.10
N ALA A 152 4.52 -8.95 9.12
CA ALA A 152 3.21 -9.04 9.79
C ALA A 152 2.36 -10.19 9.24
N LYS A 153 2.18 -10.29 7.91
CA LYS A 153 1.39 -11.34 7.28
C LYS A 153 1.99 -12.74 7.51
N ASP A 154 3.33 -12.85 7.44
CA ASP A 154 4.02 -14.14 7.56
C ASP A 154 4.00 -14.66 8.98
N TYR A 155 4.08 -13.78 9.99
CA TYR A 155 3.90 -14.14 11.39
C TYR A 155 2.49 -14.69 11.65
N VAL A 156 1.45 -14.01 11.16
CA VAL A 156 0.05 -14.45 11.30
C VAL A 156 -0.18 -15.76 10.52
N ARG A 157 0.33 -15.87 9.28
CA ARG A 157 0.23 -17.09 8.48
C ARG A 157 0.87 -18.27 9.19
N HIS A 158 2.09 -18.11 9.71
CA HIS A 158 2.78 -19.14 10.46
C HIS A 158 1.98 -19.58 11.69
N ALA A 159 1.42 -18.65 12.44
CA ALA A 159 0.64 -18.94 13.64
C ALA A 159 -0.68 -19.66 13.34
N LEU A 160 -1.33 -19.36 12.21
CA LEU A 160 -2.65 -19.89 11.87
C LEU A 160 -2.60 -21.18 11.04
N CYS A 161 -1.68 -21.27 10.08
CA CYS A 161 -1.78 -22.26 9.01
C CYS A 161 -0.51 -23.06 8.71
N ALA A 162 0.69 -22.57 9.04
CA ALA A 162 1.91 -23.11 8.48
C ALA A 162 2.94 -23.51 9.53
N ASP A 163 3.73 -24.56 9.22
CA ASP A 163 4.90 -24.95 10.02
C ASP A 163 6.20 -24.37 9.47
N GLU A 164 6.14 -23.70 8.32
CA GLU A 164 7.31 -23.16 7.66
C GLU A 164 7.27 -21.63 7.58
N TRP A 165 8.45 -21.03 7.69
CA TRP A 165 8.66 -19.62 7.45
C TRP A 165 8.97 -19.43 5.97
N ALA A 166 8.23 -18.54 5.34
CA ALA A 166 8.44 -18.09 3.98
C ALA A 166 7.91 -16.66 3.84
N THR A 167 8.43 -15.91 2.91
CA THR A 167 7.89 -14.62 2.49
C THR A 167 7.84 -14.57 0.96
N ASP A 168 7.08 -13.63 0.40
CA ASP A 168 7.02 -13.48 -1.04
C ASP A 168 7.98 -12.39 -1.54
N TRP A 169 8.19 -12.36 -2.84
CA TRP A 169 9.11 -11.40 -3.47
C TRP A 169 8.69 -9.95 -3.28
N ASN A 170 7.38 -9.65 -3.21
CA ASN A 170 6.90 -8.30 -3.01
C ASN A 170 7.21 -7.80 -1.60
N GLU A 171 6.88 -8.59 -0.57
CA GLU A 171 7.22 -8.28 0.81
C GLU A 171 8.75 -8.19 1.00
N ALA A 172 9.51 -9.12 0.41
CA ALA A 172 10.98 -9.11 0.49
C ALA A 172 11.56 -7.82 -0.13
N SER A 173 11.03 -7.34 -1.26
CA SER A 173 11.43 -6.06 -1.87
C SER A 173 11.23 -4.88 -0.92
N GLY A 174 10.19 -4.92 -0.09
CA GLY A 174 9.90 -3.93 0.94
C GLY A 174 10.85 -3.93 2.13
N THR A 175 11.91 -4.74 2.12
CA THR A 175 12.91 -4.78 3.20
C THR A 175 14.10 -3.86 2.98
N GLN A 176 14.41 -3.47 1.76
CA GLN A 176 15.70 -2.87 1.34
C GLN A 176 16.92 -3.79 1.57
N ILE A 177 16.70 -5.11 1.59
CA ILE A 177 17.75 -6.14 1.73
C ILE A 177 17.64 -7.14 0.57
N PHE A 178 16.59 -7.04 -0.23
CA PHE A 178 16.28 -7.93 -1.35
C PHE A 178 16.69 -7.30 -2.68
N ASP A 179 17.38 -8.11 -3.51
CA ASP A 179 17.72 -7.78 -4.89
C ASP A 179 16.57 -8.21 -5.82
N PRO A 180 15.79 -7.26 -6.36
CA PRO A 180 14.66 -7.58 -7.24
C PRO A 180 15.10 -8.08 -8.63
N TRP A 181 16.34 -7.79 -9.03
CA TRP A 181 16.89 -8.17 -10.32
C TRP A 181 17.25 -9.65 -10.37
N GLN A 182 17.85 -10.16 -9.27
CA GLN A 182 18.23 -11.56 -9.11
C GLN A 182 17.19 -12.37 -8.30
N ARG A 183 16.21 -11.70 -7.72
CA ARG A 183 15.15 -12.31 -6.89
C ARG A 183 15.69 -13.10 -5.69
N THR A 184 16.67 -12.51 -5.03
CA THR A 184 17.33 -13.10 -3.87
C THR A 184 17.69 -12.04 -2.84
N TRP A 185 18.02 -12.46 -1.63
CA TRP A 185 18.55 -11.54 -0.62
C TRP A 185 19.91 -10.99 -1.08
N SER A 186 20.12 -9.66 -1.03
CA SER A 186 21.39 -9.03 -1.33
C SER A 186 22.42 -9.37 -0.27
N ALA A 187 23.43 -10.16 -0.66
CA ALA A 187 24.53 -10.51 0.23
C ALA A 187 25.36 -9.28 0.59
N ALA A 188 25.46 -8.29 -0.30
CA ALA A 188 26.21 -7.06 -0.08
C ALA A 188 25.55 -6.20 1.00
N VAL A 189 24.25 -5.91 0.86
CA VAL A 189 23.49 -5.13 1.85
C VAL A 189 23.43 -5.86 3.20
N ALA A 190 23.15 -7.15 3.20
CA ALA A 190 23.08 -7.95 4.42
C ALA A 190 24.42 -7.96 5.18
N ALA A 191 25.53 -8.16 4.47
CA ALA A 191 26.87 -8.13 5.08
C ALA A 191 27.22 -6.76 5.64
N ALA A 192 26.98 -5.68 4.89
CA ALA A 192 27.23 -4.30 5.36
C ALA A 192 26.36 -3.96 6.59
N ALA A 193 25.11 -4.43 6.64
CA ALA A 193 24.20 -4.25 7.78
C ALA A 193 24.49 -5.21 8.95
N GLU A 194 25.53 -6.06 8.84
CA GLU A 194 25.83 -7.14 9.80
C GLU A 194 24.59 -7.98 10.11
N LEU A 195 23.81 -8.31 9.07
CA LEU A 195 22.61 -9.13 9.15
C LEU A 195 22.89 -10.50 8.53
N PRO A 196 22.98 -11.57 9.31
CA PRO A 196 23.10 -12.91 8.73
C PRO A 196 21.89 -13.25 7.86
N ILE A 197 22.09 -13.63 6.60
CA ILE A 197 21.01 -14.01 5.67
C ILE A 197 20.18 -15.18 6.24
N SER A 198 20.79 -16.04 7.06
CA SER A 198 20.11 -17.15 7.72
C SER A 198 18.98 -16.73 8.68
N LEU A 199 18.94 -15.45 9.08
CA LEU A 199 17.83 -14.90 9.87
C LEU A 199 16.62 -14.52 9.01
N LEU A 200 16.81 -14.38 7.69
CA LEU A 200 15.75 -14.02 6.75
C LEU A 200 15.03 -15.29 6.26
N ALA A 201 13.72 -15.17 6.05
CA ALA A 201 12.92 -16.28 5.55
C ALA A 201 13.27 -16.60 4.08
N PRO A 202 13.14 -17.87 3.63
CA PRO A 202 13.15 -18.20 2.21
C PRO A 202 12.11 -17.39 1.44
N VAL A 203 12.48 -16.94 0.23
CA VAL A 203 11.60 -16.12 -0.63
C VAL A 203 11.00 -16.99 -1.72
N THR A 204 9.71 -16.80 -1.99
CA THR A 204 8.98 -17.61 -2.99
C THR A 204 7.85 -16.79 -3.64
N GLU A 205 7.02 -17.43 -4.44
CA GLU A 205 5.82 -16.85 -5.04
C GLU A 205 4.75 -16.58 -3.99
N ALA A 206 3.97 -15.53 -4.16
CA ALA A 206 2.82 -15.22 -3.29
C ALA A 206 1.77 -16.34 -3.31
N THR A 207 1.63 -17.04 -4.44
CA THR A 207 0.72 -18.15 -4.66
C THR A 207 1.28 -19.50 -4.21
N ALA A 208 2.54 -19.56 -3.75
CA ALA A 208 3.14 -20.81 -3.27
C ALA A 208 2.36 -21.36 -2.08
N GLU A 209 1.99 -22.65 -2.18
CA GLU A 209 1.30 -23.34 -1.11
C GLU A 209 2.27 -23.68 0.03
N THR A 210 1.85 -23.41 1.26
CA THR A 210 2.60 -23.81 2.45
C THR A 210 2.27 -25.24 2.85
N ARG A 211 3.28 -25.96 3.36
CA ARG A 211 3.12 -27.35 3.76
C ARG A 211 2.23 -27.46 4.99
N GLN A 212 1.13 -28.19 4.84
CA GLN A 212 0.16 -28.65 5.84
C GLN A 212 -0.33 -27.61 6.87
N PRO A 213 -1.60 -27.22 6.82
CA PRO A 213 -2.18 -26.35 7.83
C PRO A 213 -2.19 -27.03 9.20
N ARG A 214 -1.59 -26.43 10.21
CA ARG A 214 -1.86 -26.75 11.60
C ARG A 214 -3.21 -26.19 11.97
N SER A 215 -4.17 -27.04 12.29
CA SER A 215 -5.46 -26.63 12.86
C SER A 215 -5.26 -25.98 14.25
N ARG A 216 -4.91 -24.71 14.28
CA ARG A 216 -5.02 -23.89 15.50
C ARG A 216 -6.29 -23.04 15.52
N ALA A 217 -6.93 -22.84 14.38
CA ALA A 217 -8.20 -22.13 14.24
C ALA A 217 -9.26 -23.09 13.68
N GLY A 218 -9.94 -23.78 14.51
CA GLY A 218 -10.98 -24.82 14.37
C GLY A 218 -11.78 -25.03 13.08
N ALA A 219 -11.79 -24.15 12.11
CA ALA A 219 -12.66 -24.23 10.92
C ALA A 219 -11.92 -24.26 9.56
N VAL A 220 -10.60 -24.07 9.52
CA VAL A 220 -9.84 -23.97 8.24
C VAL A 220 -8.94 -25.19 7.98
N VAL A 221 -9.32 -26.31 8.50
CA VAL A 221 -8.47 -27.54 8.64
C VAL A 221 -8.11 -28.20 7.32
N SER A 222 -8.81 -27.90 6.22
CA SER A 222 -8.59 -28.56 4.92
C SER A 222 -8.23 -27.61 3.77
N SER A 223 -8.08 -26.32 4.05
CA SER A 223 -7.86 -25.32 3.03
C SER A 223 -6.39 -25.22 2.61
N ARG A 224 -6.14 -25.02 1.32
CA ARG A 224 -4.80 -24.63 0.84
C ARG A 224 -4.42 -23.28 1.44
N CYS A 225 -3.22 -23.18 2.01
CA CYS A 225 -2.70 -21.96 2.60
C CYS A 225 -1.58 -21.43 1.71
N VAL A 226 -1.69 -20.19 1.22
CA VAL A 226 -0.66 -19.59 0.38
C VAL A 226 0.16 -18.55 1.15
N VAL A 227 1.37 -18.28 0.66
CA VAL A 227 2.30 -17.32 1.28
C VAL A 227 1.69 -15.92 1.37
N GLY A 228 0.96 -15.50 0.33
CA GLY A 228 0.38 -14.17 0.27
C GLY A 228 1.42 -13.10 -0.10
N THR A 229 1.00 -11.81 -0.08
CA THR A 229 1.82 -10.70 -0.55
C THR A 229 1.57 -9.42 0.25
N GLY A 230 2.37 -8.38 0.03
CA GLY A 230 2.17 -7.05 0.62
C GLY A 230 0.79 -6.45 0.30
N ASP A 231 0.30 -5.56 1.16
CA ASP A 231 -1.06 -5.00 1.09
C ASP A 231 -1.37 -4.30 -0.24
N GLN A 232 -0.38 -3.62 -0.85
CA GLN A 232 -0.58 -2.89 -2.10
C GLN A 232 -0.68 -3.84 -3.31
N ALA A 233 0.14 -4.90 -3.36
CA ALA A 233 0.04 -5.92 -4.40
C ALA A 233 -1.26 -6.73 -4.25
N ALA A 234 -1.63 -7.09 -3.04
CA ALA A 234 -2.91 -7.72 -2.76
C ALA A 234 -4.08 -6.82 -3.16
N ALA A 235 -4.06 -5.51 -2.82
CA ALA A 235 -5.10 -4.57 -3.21
C ALA A 235 -5.25 -4.49 -4.74
N ALA A 236 -4.15 -4.37 -5.47
CA ALA A 236 -4.14 -4.38 -6.93
C ALA A 236 -4.78 -5.67 -7.48
N ARG A 237 -4.41 -6.84 -6.93
CA ARG A 237 -5.03 -8.12 -7.30
C ARG A 237 -6.54 -8.14 -6.99
N GLY A 238 -6.93 -7.61 -5.82
CA GLY A 238 -8.31 -7.58 -5.35
C GLY A 238 -9.23 -6.74 -6.22
N VAL A 239 -8.76 -5.62 -6.76
CA VAL A 239 -9.56 -4.78 -7.68
C VAL A 239 -9.43 -5.21 -9.14
N GLY A 240 -8.58 -6.19 -9.46
CA GLY A 240 -8.34 -6.65 -10.82
C GLY A 240 -7.33 -5.82 -11.60
N ALA A 241 -6.48 -5.06 -10.90
CA ALA A 241 -5.41 -4.24 -11.49
C ALA A 241 -4.09 -5.00 -11.71
N SER A 242 -4.00 -6.28 -11.37
CA SER A 242 -2.86 -7.15 -11.71
C SER A 242 -2.93 -7.61 -13.17
N ARG A 243 -2.93 -6.65 -14.08
CA ARG A 243 -2.97 -6.85 -15.54
C ARG A 243 -2.31 -5.65 -16.21
N GLU A 244 -1.64 -5.90 -17.31
CA GLU A 244 -0.95 -4.85 -18.07
C GLU A 244 -1.83 -3.63 -18.37
N GLY A 245 -1.39 -2.49 -17.92
CA GLY A 245 -2.04 -1.19 -18.16
C GLY A 245 -3.20 -0.86 -17.25
N ILE A 246 -3.56 -1.71 -16.28
CA ILE A 246 -4.57 -1.38 -15.27
C ILE A 246 -3.86 -0.95 -13.99
N VAL A 247 -4.16 0.25 -13.52
CA VAL A 247 -3.56 0.85 -12.33
C VAL A 247 -4.58 0.85 -11.19
N SER A 248 -4.17 0.41 -10.01
CA SER A 248 -4.95 0.53 -8.77
C SER A 248 -4.72 1.89 -8.15
N LEU A 249 -5.81 2.58 -7.80
CA LEU A 249 -5.79 3.80 -6.99
C LEU A 249 -6.50 3.53 -5.66
N GLY A 250 -5.70 3.27 -4.64
CA GLY A 250 -6.16 3.09 -3.26
C GLY A 250 -6.37 4.42 -2.56
N LEU A 251 -7.60 4.76 -2.19
CA LEU A 251 -7.96 5.99 -1.48
C LEU A 251 -8.23 5.68 0.00
N GLY A 252 -7.37 6.18 0.86
CA GLY A 252 -7.44 6.00 2.30
C GLY A 252 -6.94 7.22 3.06
N THR A 253 -6.09 7.01 4.06
CA THR A 253 -5.29 8.06 4.68
C THR A 253 -4.42 8.73 3.62
N SER A 254 -3.73 7.93 2.81
CA SER A 254 -3.02 8.37 1.60
C SER A 254 -3.79 8.00 0.34
N GLY A 255 -3.37 8.54 -0.81
CA GLY A 255 -3.68 8.03 -2.12
C GLY A 255 -2.49 7.22 -2.62
N VAL A 256 -2.68 5.94 -2.91
CA VAL A 256 -1.63 5.06 -3.43
C VAL A 256 -1.96 4.67 -4.85
N VAL A 257 -1.08 5.05 -5.77
CA VAL A 257 -1.14 4.69 -7.19
C VAL A 257 -0.20 3.51 -7.40
N ALA A 258 -0.72 2.34 -7.72
CA ALA A 258 0.06 1.13 -7.93
C ALA A 258 -0.22 0.54 -9.32
N GLY A 259 0.82 0.42 -10.12
CA GLY A 259 0.79 -0.15 -11.46
C GLY A 259 1.85 -1.22 -11.64
N GLU A 260 1.97 -1.73 -12.86
CA GLU A 260 3.01 -2.68 -13.25
C GLU A 260 3.95 -2.01 -14.27
N ILE A 261 5.25 -2.27 -14.13
CA ILE A 261 6.28 -1.84 -15.06
C ILE A 261 7.14 -3.06 -15.44
N GLU A 262 7.49 -3.17 -16.71
CA GLU A 262 8.39 -4.24 -17.14
C GLU A 262 9.80 -4.01 -16.62
N LEU A 263 10.41 -5.07 -16.08
CA LEU A 263 11.78 -5.05 -15.56
C LEU A 263 12.79 -4.46 -16.56
N ARG A 264 12.64 -4.76 -17.84
CA ARG A 264 13.52 -4.27 -18.92
C ARG A 264 13.41 -2.76 -19.18
N VAL A 265 12.35 -2.09 -18.70
CA VAL A 265 12.14 -0.64 -18.84
C VAL A 265 12.85 0.11 -17.72
N VAL A 266 13.03 -0.53 -16.58
CA VAL A 266 13.78 0.01 -15.45
C VAL A 266 15.27 -0.14 -15.75
N GLY A 267 15.86 0.88 -16.37
CA GLY A 267 17.24 0.89 -16.78
C GLY A 267 18.20 1.52 -15.76
N ASP A 268 19.45 1.71 -16.18
CA ASP A 268 20.51 2.34 -15.36
C ASP A 268 20.19 3.80 -14.98
N ASP A 269 19.27 4.44 -15.69
CA ASP A 269 18.81 5.82 -15.42
C ASP A 269 17.68 5.90 -14.38
N TRP A 270 17.34 4.77 -13.73
CA TRP A 270 16.31 4.77 -12.68
C TRP A 270 16.73 5.64 -11.50
N ASP A 271 15.95 6.66 -11.19
CA ASP A 271 16.28 7.67 -10.17
C ASP A 271 15.70 7.36 -8.77
N GLY A 272 14.93 6.27 -8.65
CA GLY A 272 14.29 5.87 -7.39
C GLY A 272 13.13 6.76 -6.95
N GLY A 273 12.57 7.57 -7.85
CA GLY A 273 11.44 8.44 -7.55
C GLY A 273 10.20 7.65 -7.10
N PHE A 274 9.92 6.53 -7.75
CA PHE A 274 8.86 5.59 -7.35
C PHE A 274 9.42 4.44 -6.53
N HIS A 275 8.58 3.81 -5.70
CA HIS A 275 8.93 2.53 -5.09
C HIS A 275 8.76 1.39 -6.09
N LEU A 276 9.72 0.45 -6.08
CA LEU A 276 9.69 -0.75 -6.90
C LEU A 276 9.67 -2.00 -6.02
N PHE A 277 8.73 -2.90 -6.31
CA PHE A 277 8.61 -4.18 -5.62
C PHE A 277 8.44 -5.32 -6.63
N SER A 278 9.05 -6.46 -6.38
CA SER A 278 8.91 -7.64 -7.23
C SER A 278 7.49 -8.18 -7.22
N LEU A 279 7.08 -8.77 -8.33
CA LEU A 279 5.80 -9.50 -8.46
C LEU A 279 6.10 -10.99 -8.76
N ASP A 280 5.08 -11.84 -8.75
CA ASP A 280 5.24 -13.27 -9.09
C ASP A 280 5.78 -13.46 -10.51
N SER A 281 5.41 -12.59 -11.46
CA SER A 281 6.04 -12.56 -12.78
C SER A 281 7.48 -12.05 -12.69
N PRO A 282 8.47 -12.80 -13.22
CA PRO A 282 9.87 -12.36 -13.19
C PRO A 282 10.17 -11.18 -14.11
N GLU A 283 9.26 -10.86 -15.03
CA GLU A 283 9.41 -9.78 -16.00
C GLU A 283 8.78 -8.48 -15.54
N LEU A 284 8.05 -8.50 -14.41
CA LEU A 284 7.27 -7.37 -13.92
C LEU A 284 7.69 -6.94 -12.51
N LEU A 285 7.70 -5.63 -12.32
CA LEU A 285 7.77 -4.99 -11.00
C LEU A 285 6.48 -4.21 -10.76
N GLN A 286 6.06 -4.14 -9.50
CA GLN A 286 5.08 -3.18 -9.07
C GLN A 286 5.76 -1.83 -8.89
N ILE A 287 5.20 -0.78 -9.53
CA ILE A 287 5.63 0.60 -9.37
C ILE A 287 4.58 1.34 -8.54
N ILE A 288 5.02 2.02 -7.48
CA ILE A 288 4.11 2.70 -6.54
C ILE A 288 4.50 4.17 -6.38
N GLY A 289 3.49 5.03 -6.60
CA GLY A 289 3.53 6.45 -6.25
C GLY A 289 2.50 6.78 -5.17
N THR A 290 2.71 7.87 -4.43
CA THR A 290 1.88 8.18 -3.26
C THR A 290 1.53 9.66 -3.15
N VAL A 291 0.32 9.93 -2.67
CA VAL A 291 -0.13 11.23 -2.16
C VAL A 291 -0.39 11.07 -0.66
N PRO A 292 0.49 11.54 0.25
CA PRO A 292 0.48 11.17 1.66
C PRO A 292 -0.80 11.49 2.43
N SER A 293 -1.56 12.49 2.01
CA SER A 293 -2.70 13.00 2.77
C SER A 293 -3.93 13.22 1.88
N VAL A 294 -4.76 12.20 1.71
CA VAL A 294 -6.06 12.29 1.02
C VAL A 294 -7.20 12.40 2.04
N GLY A 295 -7.45 11.34 2.80
CA GLY A 295 -8.50 11.33 3.82
C GLY A 295 -8.35 12.42 4.88
N PRO A 296 -7.16 12.60 5.48
CA PRO A 296 -6.92 13.69 6.42
C PRO A 296 -7.10 15.08 5.81
N THR A 297 -6.79 15.27 4.52
CA THR A 297 -7.04 16.55 3.82
C THR A 297 -8.53 16.83 3.69
N LEU A 298 -9.35 15.84 3.34
CA LEU A 298 -10.81 15.98 3.33
C LEU A 298 -11.36 16.27 4.74
N ALA A 299 -10.86 15.57 5.76
CA ALA A 299 -11.25 15.81 7.15
C ALA A 299 -10.82 17.20 7.64
N TRP A 300 -9.64 17.67 7.25
CA TRP A 300 -9.16 19.03 7.53
C TRP A 300 -10.08 20.07 6.89
N ALA A 301 -10.44 19.93 5.61
CA ALA A 301 -11.33 20.83 4.91
C ALA A 301 -12.72 20.89 5.56
N ALA A 302 -13.31 19.74 5.89
CA ALA A 302 -14.60 19.64 6.60
C ALA A 302 -14.56 20.38 7.94
N ARG A 303 -13.48 20.24 8.70
CA ARG A 303 -13.29 20.94 9.98
C ARG A 303 -13.14 22.46 9.81
N VAL A 304 -12.36 22.91 8.83
CA VAL A 304 -12.11 24.34 8.55
C VAL A 304 -13.39 25.02 8.09
N LEU A 305 -14.12 24.38 7.19
CA LEU A 305 -15.40 24.87 6.65
C LEU A 305 -16.59 24.60 7.58
N ARG A 306 -16.37 23.91 8.73
CA ARG A 306 -17.39 23.60 9.74
C ARG A 306 -18.59 22.83 9.20
N VAL A 307 -18.35 21.90 8.28
CA VAL A 307 -19.35 21.01 7.71
C VAL A 307 -19.07 19.55 8.09
N PRO A 308 -20.06 18.67 8.21
CA PRO A 308 -19.81 17.24 8.30
C PRO A 308 -19.03 16.75 7.07
N ILE A 309 -18.10 15.82 7.28
CA ILE A 309 -17.31 15.27 6.17
C ILE A 309 -18.18 14.61 5.09
N ALA A 310 -19.32 14.05 5.46
CA ALA A 310 -20.29 13.46 4.54
C ALA A 310 -20.95 14.50 3.61
N ASP A 311 -20.98 15.76 4.01
CA ASP A 311 -21.62 16.85 3.25
C ASP A 311 -20.61 17.65 2.43
N LEU A 312 -19.30 17.41 2.62
CA LEU A 312 -18.24 18.19 1.98
C LEU A 312 -18.28 18.08 0.44
N GLY A 313 -18.52 16.86 -0.10
CA GLY A 313 -18.67 16.66 -1.55
C GLY A 313 -19.87 17.41 -2.12
N SER A 314 -21.00 17.42 -1.40
CA SER A 314 -22.19 18.19 -1.78
C SER A 314 -21.92 19.71 -1.78
N LEU A 315 -21.20 20.21 -0.75
CA LEU A 315 -20.77 21.60 -0.70
C LEU A 315 -19.88 21.95 -1.91
N ALA A 316 -18.86 21.14 -2.18
CA ALA A 316 -17.96 21.36 -3.30
C ALA A 316 -18.69 21.36 -4.66
N SER A 317 -19.67 20.46 -4.84
CA SER A 317 -20.46 20.36 -6.07
C SER A 317 -21.43 21.52 -6.28
N SER A 318 -21.78 22.27 -5.24
CA SER A 318 -22.66 23.44 -5.31
C SER A 318 -21.97 24.73 -5.73
N ALA A 319 -20.63 24.72 -5.87
CA ALA A 319 -19.88 25.87 -6.36
C ALA A 319 -20.37 26.28 -7.75
N THR A 320 -20.81 27.51 -7.89
CA THR A 320 -21.33 28.07 -9.16
C THR A 320 -20.25 28.65 -10.06
N SER A 321 -19.09 28.91 -9.48
CA SER A 321 -17.93 29.38 -10.23
C SER A 321 -17.24 28.24 -10.95
N ARG A 322 -16.62 28.57 -12.09
CA ARG A 322 -15.78 27.61 -12.80
C ARG A 322 -14.59 27.23 -11.93
N PRO A 323 -14.24 25.91 -11.79
CA PRO A 323 -13.06 25.50 -11.05
C PRO A 323 -11.79 26.24 -11.51
N GLY A 324 -10.90 26.63 -10.59
CA GLY A 324 -9.60 27.23 -10.90
C GLY A 324 -9.41 28.69 -10.51
N ARG A 325 -10.43 29.30 -9.93
CA ARG A 325 -10.26 30.62 -9.29
C ARG A 325 -9.44 30.51 -8.02
N VAL A 326 -9.69 29.44 -7.24
CA VAL A 326 -8.96 29.08 -6.03
C VAL A 326 -8.22 27.78 -6.34
N LEU A 327 -6.93 27.70 -6.03
CA LEU A 327 -6.11 26.50 -6.21
C LEU A 327 -5.66 26.00 -4.84
N PHE A 328 -5.75 24.70 -4.65
CA PHE A 328 -5.28 24.02 -3.46
C PHE A 328 -4.18 23.01 -3.79
N PHE A 329 -3.13 22.96 -2.96
CA PHE A 329 -2.02 22.04 -3.05
C PHE A 329 -2.05 21.13 -1.81
N PRO A 330 -2.29 19.80 -1.97
CA PRO A 330 -2.70 18.92 -0.88
C PRO A 330 -1.53 18.39 -0.05
N TYR A 331 -0.50 19.19 0.23
CA TYR A 331 0.72 18.77 0.91
C TYR A 331 0.63 18.87 2.44
N LEU A 332 -0.55 18.60 3.03
CA LEU A 332 -0.74 18.67 4.49
C LEU A 332 0.04 17.59 5.26
N GLY A 333 0.45 16.54 4.59
CA GLY A 333 1.32 15.48 5.11
C GLY A 333 2.66 15.38 4.37
N GLY A 334 3.12 16.48 3.77
CA GLY A 334 4.25 16.46 2.84
C GLY A 334 3.85 16.03 1.44
N ARG A 335 4.83 15.85 0.57
CA ARG A 335 4.69 15.34 -0.80
C ARG A 335 5.24 13.93 -0.87
N GLY A 336 4.58 13.04 -1.59
CA GLY A 336 4.96 11.63 -1.74
C GLY A 336 5.74 11.34 -3.03
N ALA A 337 5.98 10.06 -3.25
CA ALA A 337 6.63 9.56 -4.46
C ALA A 337 5.81 9.91 -5.72
N PRO A 338 6.45 10.28 -6.86
CA PRO A 338 7.89 10.16 -7.12
C PRO A 338 8.75 11.32 -6.61
N HIS A 339 8.21 12.37 -6.08
CA HIS A 339 8.96 13.57 -5.67
C HIS A 339 8.82 13.80 -4.16
N ALA A 340 9.16 12.81 -3.36
CA ALA A 340 8.97 12.81 -1.92
C ALA A 340 9.69 13.99 -1.24
N ASP A 341 8.93 14.81 -0.51
CA ASP A 341 9.42 15.91 0.32
C ASP A 341 8.53 16.06 1.56
N ALA A 342 9.00 15.58 2.70
CA ALA A 342 8.27 15.63 3.96
C ALA A 342 8.14 17.08 4.51
N ALA A 343 9.00 18.01 4.07
CA ALA A 343 8.97 19.40 4.49
C ALA A 343 8.00 20.27 3.66
N GLN A 344 7.53 19.76 2.52
CA GLN A 344 6.56 20.46 1.70
C GLN A 344 5.25 20.67 2.47
N THR A 345 4.68 21.89 2.40
CA THR A 345 3.43 22.23 3.08
C THR A 345 2.32 22.55 2.09
N GLY A 346 1.07 22.26 2.50
CA GLY A 346 -0.12 22.60 1.72
C GLY A 346 -0.29 24.11 1.56
N ALA A 347 -0.90 24.52 0.44
CA ALA A 347 -1.17 25.92 0.13
C ALA A 347 -2.54 26.11 -0.51
N LEU A 348 -3.16 27.25 -0.23
CA LEU A 348 -4.39 27.72 -0.86
C LEU A 348 -4.10 29.09 -1.49
N THR A 349 -4.33 29.23 -2.79
CA THR A 349 -4.01 30.45 -3.54
C THR A 349 -5.22 30.98 -4.32
N GLY A 350 -5.17 32.22 -4.79
CA GLY A 350 -6.25 32.82 -5.58
C GLY A 350 -7.44 33.32 -4.76
N LEU A 351 -7.32 33.43 -3.44
CA LEU A 351 -8.38 33.92 -2.56
C LEU A 351 -8.70 35.39 -2.82
N ARG A 352 -9.98 35.72 -2.72
CA ARG A 352 -10.55 37.06 -2.79
C ARG A 352 -11.57 37.25 -1.66
N GLU A 353 -11.93 38.47 -1.35
CA GLU A 353 -12.99 38.74 -0.37
C GLU A 353 -14.33 38.07 -0.72
N SER A 354 -14.60 37.87 -2.01
CA SER A 354 -15.79 37.19 -2.52
C SER A 354 -15.67 35.69 -2.63
N THR A 355 -14.55 35.06 -2.21
CA THR A 355 -14.39 33.61 -2.24
C THR A 355 -15.33 32.95 -1.25
N THR A 356 -16.09 31.95 -1.72
CA THR A 356 -17.08 31.24 -0.92
C THR A 356 -16.54 29.92 -0.37
N ASP A 357 -17.22 29.35 0.62
CA ASP A 357 -16.87 28.04 1.21
C ASP A 357 -16.99 26.91 0.16
N GLU A 358 -17.94 27.02 -0.76
CA GLU A 358 -18.12 26.06 -1.88
C GLU A 358 -16.92 26.08 -2.82
N GLU A 359 -16.39 27.28 -3.14
CA GLU A 359 -15.19 27.42 -3.98
C GLU A 359 -13.94 26.86 -3.29
N ILE A 360 -13.81 27.01 -1.98
CA ILE A 360 -12.71 26.42 -1.20
C ILE A 360 -12.85 24.90 -1.15
N ALA A 361 -14.05 24.38 -0.87
CA ALA A 361 -14.31 22.94 -0.88
C ALA A 361 -13.98 22.33 -2.25
N GLN A 362 -14.45 22.96 -3.33
CA GLN A 362 -14.17 22.55 -4.71
C GLN A 362 -12.66 22.51 -4.98
N ALA A 363 -11.91 23.55 -4.58
CA ALA A 363 -10.47 23.62 -4.77
C ALA A 363 -9.73 22.49 -4.07
N VAL A 364 -10.17 22.06 -2.88
CA VAL A 364 -9.59 20.91 -2.16
C VAL A 364 -9.75 19.61 -2.96
N TYR A 365 -10.95 19.31 -3.45
CA TYR A 365 -11.19 18.11 -4.28
C TYR A 365 -10.38 18.13 -5.57
N VAL A 366 -10.37 19.28 -6.26
CA VAL A 366 -9.61 19.47 -7.51
C VAL A 366 -8.11 19.31 -7.25
N GLY A 367 -7.57 19.89 -6.18
CA GLY A 367 -6.16 19.79 -5.82
C GLY A 367 -5.73 18.34 -5.55
N ILE A 368 -6.54 17.59 -4.80
CA ILE A 368 -6.30 16.14 -4.57
C ILE A 368 -6.31 15.37 -5.90
N ALA A 369 -7.31 15.60 -6.74
CA ALA A 369 -7.45 14.90 -8.02
C ALA A 369 -6.29 15.21 -8.98
N LEU A 370 -5.86 16.46 -9.07
CA LEU A 370 -4.75 16.87 -9.94
C LEU A 370 -3.39 16.35 -9.43
N GLU A 371 -3.17 16.26 -8.11
CA GLU A 371 -1.96 15.64 -7.58
C GLU A 371 -1.92 14.14 -7.88
N LEU A 372 -3.04 13.43 -7.70
CA LEU A 372 -3.16 12.02 -8.07
C LEU A 372 -2.92 11.80 -9.58
N ALA A 373 -3.52 12.63 -10.42
CA ALA A 373 -3.31 12.58 -11.88
C ALA A 373 -1.84 12.86 -12.24
N SER A 374 -1.19 13.79 -11.53
CA SER A 374 0.24 14.04 -11.73
C SER A 374 1.12 12.83 -11.41
N VAL A 375 0.80 12.08 -10.36
CA VAL A 375 1.51 10.82 -10.03
C VAL A 375 1.31 9.79 -11.14
N VAL A 376 0.10 9.67 -11.68
CA VAL A 376 -0.21 8.77 -12.82
C VAL A 376 0.55 9.19 -14.09
N ASP A 377 0.58 10.48 -14.41
CA ASP A 377 1.34 11.00 -15.56
C ASP A 377 2.85 10.69 -15.44
N GLU A 378 3.43 10.91 -14.26
CA GLU A 378 4.84 10.59 -13.98
C GLU A 378 5.11 9.08 -14.08
N MET A 379 4.19 8.24 -13.57
CA MET A 379 4.28 6.78 -13.69
C MET A 379 4.29 6.34 -15.16
N SER A 380 3.45 6.95 -15.99
CA SER A 380 3.43 6.69 -17.43
C SER A 380 4.73 7.14 -18.11
N ARG A 381 5.31 8.29 -17.71
CA ARG A 381 6.61 8.76 -18.22
C ARG A 381 7.78 7.87 -17.81
N ALA A 382 7.68 7.25 -16.62
CA ALA A 382 8.65 6.25 -16.17
C ALA A 382 8.56 4.93 -16.98
N GLY A 383 7.57 4.80 -17.87
CA GLY A 383 7.42 3.67 -18.79
C GLY A 383 6.40 2.62 -18.37
N ALA A 384 5.67 2.83 -17.27
CA ALA A 384 4.55 1.95 -16.92
C ALA A 384 3.38 2.17 -17.89
N ALA A 385 2.77 1.08 -18.34
CA ALA A 385 1.55 1.17 -19.14
C ALA A 385 0.38 1.63 -18.27
N VAL A 386 -0.32 2.70 -18.68
CA VAL A 386 -1.51 3.19 -17.99
C VAL A 386 -2.65 3.31 -19.01
N ARG A 387 -3.62 2.40 -18.95
CA ARG A 387 -4.77 2.34 -19.89
C ARG A 387 -6.09 2.53 -19.16
N GLU A 388 -6.16 2.14 -17.89
CA GLU A 388 -7.37 2.20 -17.06
C GLU A 388 -6.96 2.32 -15.59
N ILE A 389 -7.77 3.01 -14.79
CA ILE A 389 -7.56 3.15 -13.34
C ILE A 389 -8.76 2.60 -12.60
N ILE A 390 -8.52 1.80 -11.55
CA ILE A 390 -9.55 1.29 -10.67
C ILE A 390 -9.37 1.87 -9.27
N CYS A 391 -10.32 2.72 -8.87
CA CYS A 391 -10.35 3.34 -7.54
C CYS A 391 -10.97 2.41 -6.50
N SER A 392 -10.42 2.39 -5.29
CA SER A 392 -10.93 1.64 -4.14
C SER A 392 -10.69 2.38 -2.83
N GLY A 393 -11.24 1.88 -1.72
CA GLY A 393 -11.07 2.44 -0.39
C GLY A 393 -12.20 3.35 0.07
N GLY A 394 -12.12 3.84 1.31
CA GLY A 394 -13.21 4.60 1.95
C GLY A 394 -13.62 5.87 1.20
N PRO A 395 -12.68 6.79 0.88
CA PRO A 395 -12.97 8.01 0.11
C PRO A 395 -13.53 7.77 -1.29
N SER A 396 -13.32 6.60 -1.91
CA SER A 396 -13.93 6.27 -3.20
C SER A 396 -15.45 6.10 -3.16
N ARG A 397 -16.07 6.21 -1.99
CA ARG A 397 -17.54 6.27 -1.83
C ARG A 397 -18.10 7.67 -2.04
N ASP A 398 -17.26 8.71 -2.05
CA ASP A 398 -17.68 10.08 -2.36
C ASP A 398 -17.79 10.25 -3.88
N PRO A 399 -19.02 10.42 -4.42
CA PRO A 399 -19.21 10.51 -5.87
C PRO A 399 -18.51 11.72 -6.48
N TYR A 400 -18.46 12.86 -5.74
CA TYR A 400 -17.83 14.06 -6.25
C TYR A 400 -16.31 13.93 -6.33
N LEU A 401 -15.68 13.24 -5.37
CA LEU A 401 -14.26 12.91 -5.44
C LEU A 401 -13.94 12.04 -6.66
N LEU A 402 -14.70 10.96 -6.86
CA LEU A 402 -14.50 10.07 -7.99
C LEU A 402 -14.68 10.77 -9.34
N GLU A 403 -15.74 11.58 -9.48
CA GLU A 403 -16.01 12.36 -10.67
C GLU A 403 -14.87 13.35 -10.96
N THR A 404 -14.36 14.01 -9.92
CA THR A 404 -13.25 14.96 -10.04
C THR A 404 -11.95 14.24 -10.42
N ILE A 405 -11.66 13.08 -9.83
CA ILE A 405 -10.52 12.23 -10.20
C ILE A 405 -10.65 11.76 -11.66
N ALA A 406 -11.82 11.23 -12.05
CA ALA A 406 -12.07 10.79 -13.42
C ALA A 406 -11.92 11.93 -14.44
N THR A 407 -12.21 13.18 -14.02
CA THR A 407 -12.04 14.36 -14.85
C THR A 407 -10.56 14.78 -14.98
N ALA A 408 -9.78 14.58 -13.92
CA ALA A 408 -8.35 14.91 -13.91
C ALA A 408 -7.49 13.91 -14.70
N LEU A 409 -7.95 12.65 -14.75
CA LEU A 409 -7.27 11.56 -15.45
C LEU A 409 -7.64 11.58 -16.94
N GLU A 410 -6.67 11.31 -17.80
CA GLU A 410 -6.88 11.21 -19.25
C GLU A 410 -7.26 9.79 -19.72
N VAL A 411 -7.46 8.87 -18.76
CA VAL A 411 -7.78 7.46 -19.00
C VAL A 411 -9.07 7.07 -18.28
N PRO A 412 -9.76 6.00 -18.73
CA PRO A 412 -10.96 5.51 -18.07
C PRO A 412 -10.73 5.24 -16.58
N CYS A 413 -11.64 5.75 -15.74
CA CYS A 413 -11.63 5.55 -14.29
C CYS A 413 -12.83 4.67 -13.90
N ARG A 414 -12.60 3.68 -13.05
CA ARG A 414 -13.64 2.81 -12.50
C ARG A 414 -13.60 2.83 -10.98
N SER A 415 -14.72 2.56 -10.35
CA SER A 415 -14.81 2.32 -8.92
C SER A 415 -15.01 0.83 -8.65
N ALA A 416 -14.19 0.26 -7.79
CA ALA A 416 -14.33 -1.12 -7.34
C ALA A 416 -15.58 -1.30 -6.47
N SER A 417 -16.17 -2.50 -6.51
CA SER A 417 -17.35 -2.83 -5.70
C SER A 417 -17.01 -3.08 -4.21
N THR A 418 -15.73 -3.19 -3.87
CA THR A 418 -15.26 -3.42 -2.49
C THR A 418 -14.40 -2.27 -1.98
N VAL A 419 -14.42 -2.10 -0.66
CA VAL A 419 -13.45 -1.27 0.09
C VAL A 419 -12.38 -2.11 0.79
N ASN A 420 -12.45 -3.44 0.66
CA ASN A 420 -11.58 -4.42 1.30
C ASN A 420 -10.60 -5.03 0.28
N ALA A 421 -10.06 -4.21 -0.60
CA ALA A 421 -9.27 -4.66 -1.75
C ALA A 421 -8.13 -5.62 -1.37
N SER A 422 -7.38 -5.33 -0.29
CA SER A 422 -6.24 -6.16 0.15
C SER A 422 -6.69 -7.55 0.63
N SER A 423 -7.72 -7.64 1.49
CA SER A 423 -8.22 -8.96 1.95
C SER A 423 -8.90 -9.76 0.83
N VAL A 424 -9.60 -9.08 -0.09
CA VAL A 424 -10.14 -9.74 -1.30
C VAL A 424 -9.01 -10.22 -2.20
N GLY A 425 -7.97 -9.41 -2.39
CA GLY A 425 -6.78 -9.80 -3.15
C GLY A 425 -6.06 -11.00 -2.55
N ALA A 426 -5.91 -11.02 -1.22
CA ALA A 426 -5.38 -12.17 -0.50
C ALA A 426 -6.21 -13.43 -0.75
N ALA A 427 -7.54 -13.35 -0.74
CA ALA A 427 -8.43 -14.47 -1.09
C ALA A 427 -8.22 -14.92 -2.55
N LEU A 428 -8.06 -13.98 -3.48
CA LEU A 428 -7.85 -14.29 -4.89
C LEU A 428 -6.47 -14.90 -5.17
N LEU A 429 -5.43 -14.61 -4.37
CA LEU A 429 -4.15 -15.33 -4.45
C LEU A 429 -4.32 -16.81 -4.07
N ALA A 430 -5.13 -17.12 -3.05
CA ALA A 430 -5.44 -18.49 -2.74
C ALA A 430 -6.23 -19.20 -3.86
N TYR A 431 -7.11 -18.46 -4.56
CA TYR A 431 -7.78 -18.99 -5.75
C TYR A 431 -6.79 -19.21 -6.91
N ASP A 432 -5.85 -18.29 -7.14
CA ASP A 432 -4.84 -18.42 -8.20
C ASP A 432 -3.95 -19.65 -8.01
N ALA A 433 -3.72 -20.10 -6.77
CA ALA A 433 -3.05 -21.37 -6.47
C ALA A 433 -3.93 -22.59 -6.81
N ILE A 434 -5.27 -22.47 -6.77
CA ILE A 434 -6.21 -23.55 -7.11
C ILE A 434 -6.38 -23.66 -8.63
N ASP A 435 -6.55 -22.53 -9.31
CA ASP A 435 -6.75 -22.45 -10.77
C ASP A 435 -5.90 -21.29 -11.35
N PRO A 436 -4.61 -21.54 -11.64
CA PRO A 436 -3.68 -20.51 -12.13
C PRO A 436 -3.99 -20.01 -13.54
N MET A 437 -4.85 -20.72 -14.28
CA MET A 437 -5.23 -20.34 -15.64
C MET A 437 -6.33 -19.31 -15.69
N ARG A 438 -7.05 -19.12 -14.58
CA ARG A 438 -8.13 -18.14 -14.48
C ARG A 438 -7.74 -16.98 -13.61
N ARG A 439 -8.12 -15.79 -14.02
CA ARG A 439 -7.87 -14.53 -13.27
C ARG A 439 -9.20 -13.84 -12.98
N PRO A 440 -10.00 -14.34 -12.02
CA PRO A 440 -11.29 -13.75 -11.68
C PRO A 440 -11.09 -12.34 -11.12
N ARG A 441 -12.10 -11.49 -11.32
CA ARG A 441 -12.08 -10.10 -10.84
C ARG A 441 -13.39 -9.73 -10.18
N LEU A 442 -13.32 -8.79 -9.25
CA LEU A 442 -14.50 -8.14 -8.71
C LEU A 442 -15.17 -7.27 -9.77
N ALA A 443 -16.48 -7.09 -9.62
CA ALA A 443 -17.22 -6.10 -10.39
C ALA A 443 -16.69 -4.69 -10.10
N SER A 444 -16.68 -3.85 -11.12
CA SER A 444 -16.39 -2.43 -11.02
C SER A 444 -17.29 -1.67 -11.97
N HIS A 445 -17.57 -0.40 -11.69
CA HIS A 445 -18.41 0.43 -12.55
C HIS A 445 -17.61 1.62 -13.08
N LEU A 446 -17.89 2.01 -14.32
CA LEU A 446 -17.26 3.17 -14.95
C LEU A 446 -17.71 4.44 -14.24
N VAL A 447 -16.76 5.32 -13.94
CA VAL A 447 -17.01 6.65 -13.38
C VAL A 447 -17.01 7.65 -14.52
N SER A 448 -18.11 8.40 -14.66
CA SER A 448 -18.21 9.43 -15.68
C SER A 448 -17.44 10.69 -15.22
N PRO A 449 -16.58 11.27 -16.07
CA PRO A 449 -15.95 12.53 -15.75
C PRO A 449 -16.97 13.69 -15.74
N SER A 450 -16.67 14.73 -14.99
CA SER A 450 -17.44 15.98 -15.01
C SER A 450 -17.39 16.63 -16.40
N ARG A 451 -18.46 17.34 -16.74
CA ARG A 451 -18.49 18.16 -17.98
C ARG A 451 -17.69 19.46 -17.83
N SER A 452 -17.32 19.85 -16.64
CA SER A 452 -16.56 21.06 -16.37
C SER A 452 -15.07 20.75 -16.44
N PRO A 453 -14.30 21.40 -17.33
CA PRO A 453 -12.85 21.19 -17.41
C PRO A 453 -12.18 21.70 -16.14
N LEU A 454 -11.14 20.99 -15.69
CA LEU A 454 -10.27 21.42 -14.60
C LEU A 454 -9.18 22.36 -15.12
N TYR A 455 -8.65 23.21 -14.24
CA TYR A 455 -7.54 24.14 -14.57
C TYR A 455 -6.19 23.44 -14.38
N THR A 456 -5.95 22.44 -15.18
CA THR A 456 -4.76 21.57 -15.05
C THR A 456 -3.47 22.35 -15.33
N GLU A 457 -3.45 23.23 -16.33
CA GLU A 457 -2.26 23.99 -16.71
C GLU A 457 -1.89 25.06 -15.67
N GLU A 458 -2.87 25.83 -15.20
CA GLU A 458 -2.66 26.84 -14.16
C GLU A 458 -2.21 26.21 -12.85
N TRP A 459 -2.82 25.06 -12.48
CA TRP A 459 -2.43 24.32 -11.29
C TRP A 459 -1.00 23.77 -11.41
N ARG A 460 -0.64 23.18 -12.55
CA ARG A 460 0.73 22.68 -12.82
C ARG A 460 1.76 23.81 -12.77
N ALA A 461 1.48 24.94 -13.40
CA ALA A 461 2.38 26.09 -13.38
C ALA A 461 2.60 26.64 -11.96
N MET A 462 1.54 26.78 -11.17
CA MET A 462 1.62 27.26 -9.79
C MET A 462 2.31 26.22 -8.89
N ARG A 463 2.06 24.92 -9.10
CA ARG A 463 2.75 23.83 -8.39
C ARG A 463 4.26 23.91 -8.57
N THR A 464 4.72 24.07 -9.80
CA THR A 464 6.14 24.22 -10.11
C THR A 464 6.73 25.43 -9.37
N ALA A 465 6.06 26.58 -9.42
CA ALA A 465 6.52 27.78 -8.71
C ALA A 465 6.57 27.62 -7.18
N LEU A 466 5.66 26.85 -6.58
CA LEU A 466 5.65 26.58 -5.13
C LEU A 466 6.74 25.59 -4.73
N VAL A 467 7.01 24.57 -5.56
CA VAL A 467 8.06 23.57 -5.32
C VAL A 467 9.44 24.24 -5.44
N ASP A 468 9.65 25.07 -6.45
CA ASP A 468 10.91 25.81 -6.64
C ASP A 468 11.21 26.78 -5.50
N GLN A 469 10.19 27.38 -4.87
CA GLN A 469 10.37 28.23 -3.70
C GLN A 469 10.76 27.48 -2.43
N SER A 470 10.44 26.18 -2.30
CA SER A 470 10.85 25.35 -1.16
C SER A 470 12.36 25.05 -1.18
N SER A 471 12.99 25.06 -2.35
CA SER A 471 14.44 24.90 -2.52
C SER A 471 15.28 26.09 -2.00
N PHE A 472 14.65 27.20 -1.61
CA PHE A 472 15.30 28.37 -0.99
C PHE A 472 15.26 28.38 0.55
N ARG A 473 14.91 27.27 1.20
CA ARG A 473 15.03 27.18 2.67
C ARG A 473 16.47 26.89 3.04
N CYS A 474 17.15 27.92 3.54
CA CYS A 474 18.42 27.86 4.24
C CYS A 474 18.35 26.97 5.48
#